data_f1bec9aa7c37996c3be2ac722c018c13
#
_entry.id   f1bec9aa7c37996c3be2ac722c018c13
#
_cell.length_a   1.000
_cell.length_b   1.000
_cell.length_c   1.000
_cell.angle_alpha   90.00
_cell.angle_beta   90.00
_cell.angle_gamma   90.00
#
_symmetry.space_group_name_H-M   'P 1'
#
loop_
_entity.id
_entity.type
_entity.pdbx_description
1 polymer ?
#
loop_
_entity_poly.entity_id
_entity_poly.type
_entity_poly.pdbx_seq_one_letter_code
_entity_poly.pdbx_strand_id
1 'polypeptide(L)'
;MMTDDQVLATYALLKQLSQRMLASTTQGDWEQWEQQQEEVSMLVQQLQAGEGRAPRPAAFMAAKKALIVDTLAIQEAAMEITTPWRDSVAAMLDSAGSAKRVAQAYGQG
;
A
#
# COMPACT_ATOMS: atom_id res chain seq x y z
N MET A 1 -21.87 -3.71 12.73
CA MET A 1 -21.67 -4.43 11.46
C MET A 1 -21.97 -3.49 10.31
N MET A 2 -21.11 -3.48 9.30
CA MET A 2 -21.27 -2.57 8.14
C MET A 2 -22.39 -3.07 7.23
N THR A 3 -23.17 -2.13 6.68
CA THR A 3 -24.13 -2.43 5.61
C THR A 3 -23.40 -2.70 4.28
N ASP A 4 -24.12 -3.27 3.30
CA ASP A 4 -23.55 -3.49 1.97
C ASP A 4 -23.03 -2.18 1.36
N ASP A 5 -23.79 -1.10 1.47
CA ASP A 5 -23.38 0.21 0.93
C ASP A 5 -22.16 0.74 1.65
N GLN A 6 -22.06 0.57 2.97
CA GLN A 6 -20.89 0.98 3.75
C GLN A 6 -19.64 0.19 3.36
N VAL A 7 -19.76 -1.11 3.15
CA VAL A 7 -18.65 -1.96 2.72
C VAL A 7 -18.17 -1.53 1.33
N LEU A 8 -19.09 -1.36 0.38
CA LEU A 8 -18.73 -0.94 -0.98
C LEU A 8 -18.12 0.47 -1.00
N ALA A 9 -18.66 1.40 -0.18
CA ALA A 9 -18.08 2.74 -0.05
C ALA A 9 -16.65 2.68 0.49
N THR A 10 -16.37 1.79 1.43
CA THR A 10 -15.03 1.61 1.99
C THR A 10 -14.06 1.05 0.95
N TYR A 11 -14.48 0.06 0.16
CA TYR A 11 -13.66 -0.43 -0.96
C TYR A 11 -13.41 0.64 -2.02
N ALA A 12 -14.41 1.49 -2.30
CA ALA A 12 -14.24 2.62 -3.21
C ALA A 12 -13.22 3.64 -2.67
N LEU A 13 -13.21 3.91 -1.36
CA LEU A 13 -12.20 4.75 -0.73
C LEU A 13 -10.80 4.14 -0.84
N LEU A 14 -10.67 2.83 -0.65
CA LEU A 14 -9.40 2.13 -0.85
C LEU A 14 -8.88 2.31 -2.26
N LYS A 15 -9.75 2.20 -3.26
CA LYS A 15 -9.37 2.44 -4.65
C LYS A 15 -8.88 3.87 -4.85
N GLN A 16 -9.61 4.87 -4.32
CA GLN A 16 -9.22 6.28 -4.42
C GLN A 16 -7.88 6.54 -3.73
N LEU A 17 -7.66 5.99 -2.55
CA LEU A 17 -6.38 6.09 -1.84
C LEU A 17 -5.25 5.46 -2.63
N SER A 18 -5.49 4.29 -3.22
CA SER A 18 -4.49 3.62 -4.06
C SER A 18 -4.11 4.49 -5.26
N GLN A 19 -5.07 5.18 -5.88
CA GLN A 19 -4.80 6.14 -6.96
C GLN A 19 -3.94 7.31 -6.48
N ARG A 20 -4.21 7.84 -5.29
CA ARG A 20 -3.41 8.92 -4.68
C ARG A 20 -2.00 8.43 -4.33
N MET A 21 -1.88 7.21 -3.83
CA MET A 21 -0.59 6.61 -3.54
C MET A 21 0.24 6.40 -4.81
N LEU A 22 -0.39 6.00 -5.90
CA LEU A 22 0.29 5.90 -7.20
C LEU A 22 0.81 7.27 -7.63
N ALA A 23 0.01 8.33 -7.49
CA ALA A 23 0.43 9.68 -7.81
C ALA A 23 1.60 10.14 -6.92
N SER A 24 1.54 9.88 -5.61
CA SER A 24 2.62 10.18 -4.66
C SER A 24 3.91 9.44 -5.03
N THR A 25 3.79 8.17 -5.40
CA THR A 25 4.92 7.34 -5.85
C THR A 25 5.55 7.91 -7.10
N THR A 26 4.74 8.30 -8.08
CA THR A 26 5.19 8.89 -9.34
C THR A 26 5.94 10.21 -9.11
N GLN A 27 5.48 11.00 -8.14
CA GLN A 27 6.09 12.28 -7.78
C GLN A 27 7.27 12.15 -6.82
N GLY A 28 7.48 10.97 -6.25
CA GLY A 28 8.49 10.73 -5.23
C GLY A 28 8.16 11.38 -3.89
N ASP A 29 6.90 11.65 -3.62
CA ASP A 29 6.43 12.25 -2.37
C ASP A 29 6.16 11.15 -1.33
N TRP A 30 7.23 10.71 -0.67
CA TRP A 30 7.19 9.59 0.26
C TRP A 30 6.52 9.93 1.59
N GLU A 31 6.56 11.18 2.01
CA GLU A 31 5.84 11.61 3.20
C GLU A 31 4.33 11.49 3.00
N GLN A 32 3.82 11.94 1.87
CA GLN A 32 2.41 11.80 1.51
C GLN A 32 2.03 10.34 1.36
N TRP A 33 2.91 9.54 0.76
CA TRP A 33 2.72 8.10 0.61
C TRP A 33 2.56 7.41 1.96
N GLU A 34 3.39 7.74 2.96
CA GLU A 34 3.28 7.17 4.31
C GLU A 34 1.95 7.48 4.97
N GLN A 35 1.49 8.73 4.87
CA GLN A 35 0.19 9.13 5.40
C GLN A 35 -0.95 8.35 4.75
N GLN A 36 -0.89 8.18 3.43
CA GLN A 36 -1.87 7.42 2.68
C GLN A 36 -1.85 5.95 3.05
N GLN A 37 -0.68 5.39 3.29
CA GLN A 37 -0.53 4.00 3.73
C GLN A 37 -1.19 3.77 5.10
N GLU A 38 -1.06 4.71 6.02
CA GLU A 38 -1.76 4.65 7.31
C GLU A 38 -3.28 4.66 7.14
N GLU A 39 -3.79 5.51 6.25
CA GLU A 39 -5.23 5.56 5.95
C GLU A 39 -5.71 4.25 5.35
N VAL A 40 -4.95 3.64 4.44
CA VAL A 40 -5.25 2.31 3.89
C VAL A 40 -5.34 1.27 5.00
N SER A 41 -4.38 1.26 5.91
CA SER A 41 -4.37 0.32 7.04
C SER A 41 -5.61 0.46 7.92
N MET A 42 -6.03 1.70 8.19
CA MET A 42 -7.25 1.96 8.96
C MET A 42 -8.50 1.45 8.26
N LEU A 43 -8.63 1.66 6.95
CA LEU A 43 -9.77 1.18 6.18
C LEU A 43 -9.81 -0.34 6.12
N VAL A 44 -8.67 -0.99 5.96
CA VAL A 44 -8.56 -2.45 5.97
C VAL A 44 -9.01 -3.00 7.34
N GLN A 45 -8.59 -2.37 8.43
CA GLN A 45 -9.02 -2.77 9.78
C GLN A 45 -10.52 -2.61 9.95
N GLN A 46 -11.12 -1.54 9.45
CA GLN A 46 -12.57 -1.34 9.48
C GLN A 46 -13.31 -2.45 8.74
N LEU A 47 -12.81 -2.85 7.56
CA LEU A 47 -13.39 -3.94 6.81
C LEU A 47 -13.27 -5.27 7.53
N GLN A 48 -12.11 -5.57 8.10
CA GLN A 48 -11.89 -6.79 8.86
C GLN A 48 -12.82 -6.90 10.06
N ALA A 49 -13.09 -5.77 10.72
CA ALA A 49 -13.97 -5.73 11.90
C ALA A 49 -15.46 -5.71 11.53
N GLY A 50 -15.83 -5.06 10.42
CA GLY A 50 -17.22 -4.71 10.12
C GLY A 50 -17.86 -5.42 8.94
N GLU A 51 -17.10 -5.97 7.99
CA GLU A 51 -17.66 -6.59 6.80
C GLU A 51 -18.43 -7.88 7.13
N GLY A 52 -17.85 -8.72 7.99
CA GLY A 52 -18.42 -10.00 8.33
C GLY A 52 -18.26 -11.04 7.23
N ARG A 53 -18.82 -12.23 7.44
CA ARG A 53 -18.73 -13.37 6.51
C ARG A 53 -20.10 -13.86 6.04
N ALA A 54 -21.18 -13.14 6.38
CA ALA A 54 -22.51 -13.52 5.96
C ALA A 54 -22.64 -13.47 4.43
N PRO A 55 -23.42 -14.38 3.83
CA PRO A 55 -23.68 -14.32 2.39
C PRO A 55 -24.33 -12.99 2.01
N ARG A 56 -23.91 -12.45 0.87
CA ARG A 56 -24.42 -11.17 0.37
C ARG A 56 -24.95 -11.34 -1.07
N PRO A 57 -25.79 -10.41 -1.54
CA PRO A 57 -26.36 -10.49 -2.89
C PRO A 57 -25.29 -10.57 -3.98
N ALA A 58 -25.62 -11.22 -5.10
CA ALA A 58 -24.71 -11.37 -6.23
C ALA A 58 -24.24 -10.02 -6.78
N ALA A 59 -25.13 -9.03 -6.80
CA ALA A 59 -24.79 -7.68 -7.27
C ALA A 59 -23.72 -7.04 -6.37
N PHE A 60 -23.80 -7.23 -5.04
CA PHE A 60 -22.78 -6.77 -4.11
C PHE A 60 -21.44 -7.45 -4.39
N MET A 61 -21.44 -8.76 -4.54
CA MET A 61 -20.21 -9.53 -4.78
C MET A 61 -19.54 -9.11 -6.07
N ALA A 62 -20.31 -8.84 -7.13
CA ALA A 62 -19.78 -8.36 -8.42
C ALA A 62 -19.14 -6.97 -8.26
N ALA A 63 -19.82 -6.04 -7.58
CA ALA A 63 -19.33 -4.69 -7.36
C ALA A 63 -18.05 -4.70 -6.50
N LYS A 64 -18.03 -5.49 -5.42
CA LYS A 64 -16.86 -5.67 -4.58
C LYS A 64 -15.67 -6.21 -5.37
N LYS A 65 -15.90 -7.25 -6.17
CA LYS A 65 -14.85 -7.86 -7.00
C LYS A 65 -14.26 -6.84 -7.97
N ALA A 66 -15.09 -6.05 -8.64
CA ALA A 66 -14.63 -5.01 -9.56
C ALA A 66 -13.74 -3.98 -8.86
N LEU A 67 -14.13 -3.52 -7.68
CA LEU A 67 -13.34 -2.57 -6.90
C LEU A 67 -12.01 -3.17 -6.45
N ILE A 68 -11.98 -4.41 -6.02
CA ILE A 68 -10.76 -5.10 -5.61
C ILE A 68 -9.82 -5.28 -6.81
N VAL A 69 -10.32 -5.71 -7.95
CA VAL A 69 -9.52 -5.90 -9.17
C VAL A 69 -8.89 -4.57 -9.60
N ASP A 70 -9.67 -3.49 -9.62
CA ASP A 70 -9.17 -2.16 -9.96
C ASP A 70 -8.10 -1.69 -8.98
N THR A 71 -8.32 -1.90 -7.68
CA THR A 71 -7.36 -1.52 -6.63
C THR A 71 -6.05 -2.30 -6.77
N LEU A 72 -6.12 -3.59 -7.04
CA LEU A 72 -4.93 -4.43 -7.25
C LEU A 72 -4.14 -3.99 -8.48
N ALA A 73 -4.82 -3.63 -9.57
CA ALA A 73 -4.16 -3.13 -10.77
C ALA A 73 -3.41 -1.81 -10.50
N ILE A 74 -3.99 -0.91 -9.71
CA ILE A 74 -3.35 0.34 -9.30
C ILE A 74 -2.13 0.04 -8.43
N GLN A 75 -2.24 -0.89 -7.49
CA GLN A 75 -1.12 -1.28 -6.62
C GLN A 75 0.02 -1.92 -7.42
N GLU A 76 -0.28 -2.74 -8.41
CA GLU A 76 0.74 -3.28 -9.31
C GLU A 76 1.48 -2.18 -10.06
N ALA A 77 0.77 -1.19 -10.59
CA ALA A 77 1.38 -0.04 -11.25
C ALA A 77 2.30 0.74 -10.30
N ALA A 78 1.88 0.91 -9.04
CA ALA A 78 2.70 1.56 -8.03
C ALA A 78 3.96 0.73 -7.71
N MET A 79 3.85 -0.58 -7.64
CA MET A 79 4.99 -1.47 -7.39
C MET A 79 6.02 -1.43 -8.51
N GLU A 80 5.61 -1.29 -9.75
CA GLU A 80 6.53 -1.13 -10.89
C GLU A 80 7.42 0.11 -10.73
N ILE A 81 6.93 1.14 -10.05
CA ILE A 81 7.70 2.35 -9.76
C ILE A 81 8.54 2.18 -8.49
N THR A 82 7.95 1.61 -7.43
CA THR A 82 8.61 1.52 -6.11
C THR A 82 9.68 0.45 -6.06
N THR A 83 9.56 -0.65 -6.80
CA THR A 83 10.53 -1.74 -6.76
C THR A 83 11.93 -1.29 -7.21
N PRO A 84 12.11 -0.62 -8.38
CA PRO A 84 13.42 -0.10 -8.74
C PRO A 84 13.98 0.90 -7.72
N TRP A 85 13.11 1.74 -7.15
CA TRP A 85 13.53 2.69 -6.12
C TRP A 85 13.99 1.97 -4.85
N ARG A 86 13.25 0.95 -4.40
CA ARG A 86 13.64 0.11 -3.26
C ARG A 86 14.98 -0.55 -3.49
N ASP A 87 15.20 -1.09 -4.68
CA ASP A 87 16.45 -1.75 -5.05
C ASP A 87 17.62 -0.76 -5.00
N SER A 88 17.40 0.45 -5.47
CA SER A 88 18.39 1.51 -5.40
C SER A 88 18.73 1.90 -3.96
N VAL A 89 17.72 2.04 -3.10
CA VAL A 89 17.91 2.36 -1.68
C VAL A 89 18.61 1.22 -0.97
N ALA A 90 18.21 -0.03 -1.22
CA ALA A 90 18.85 -1.20 -0.65
C ALA A 90 20.33 -1.26 -1.02
N ALA A 91 20.68 -0.98 -2.28
CA ALA A 91 22.06 -0.94 -2.73
C ALA A 91 22.86 0.16 -2.01
N MET A 92 22.25 1.35 -1.80
CA MET A 92 22.89 2.42 -1.04
C MET A 92 23.11 2.05 0.42
N LEU A 93 22.14 1.40 1.04
CA LEU A 93 22.25 0.95 2.43
C LEU A 93 23.31 -0.14 2.58
N ASP A 94 23.37 -1.09 1.66
CA ASP A 94 24.40 -2.13 1.66
C ASP A 94 25.80 -1.52 1.50
N SER A 95 25.94 -0.55 0.60
CA SER A 95 27.19 0.17 0.41
C SER A 95 27.61 0.93 1.68
N ALA A 96 26.67 1.64 2.31
CA ALA A 96 26.92 2.33 3.59
C ALA A 96 27.25 1.35 4.70
N GLY A 97 26.55 0.21 4.77
CA GLY A 97 26.83 -0.84 5.74
C GLY A 97 28.19 -1.47 5.55
N SER A 98 28.61 -1.70 4.32
CA SER A 98 29.93 -2.20 3.97
C SER A 98 31.02 -1.21 4.37
N ALA A 99 30.84 0.07 4.06
CA ALA A 99 31.79 1.12 4.43
C ALA A 99 31.95 1.21 5.94
N LYS A 100 30.86 1.13 6.69
CA LYS A 100 30.86 1.12 8.15
C LYS A 100 31.61 -0.09 8.71
N ARG A 101 31.37 -1.26 8.15
CA ARG A 101 32.04 -2.49 8.58
C ARG A 101 33.55 -2.43 8.32
N VAL A 102 33.95 -1.91 7.17
CA VAL A 102 35.36 -1.71 6.84
C VAL A 102 36.01 -0.74 7.84
N ALA A 103 35.36 0.39 8.13
CA ALA A 103 35.86 1.35 9.09
C ALA A 103 36.03 0.72 10.47
N GLN A 104 35.08 -0.10 10.92
CA GLN A 104 35.18 -0.80 12.19
C GLN A 104 36.33 -1.82 12.21
N ALA A 105 36.56 -2.49 11.08
CA ALA A 105 37.68 -3.47 10.98
C ALA A 105 39.04 -2.80 11.00
N TYR A 106 39.16 -1.55 10.53
CA TYR A 106 40.44 -0.86 10.43
C TYR A 106 40.69 0.16 11.54
N GLY A 107 40.21 -0.12 12.71
CA GLY A 107 40.71 0.59 13.86
C GLY A 107 39.83 1.66 14.42
N GLN A 108 38.60 1.64 14.10
CA GLN A 108 37.62 2.49 14.76
C GLN A 108 37.35 1.99 16.18
N GLY A 109 37.88 0.90 16.42
CA GLY A 109 37.78 0.41 17.78
C GLY A 109 36.34 0.27 18.21
#